data_1b690f9ba8995978f770c281efd68543
#
_entry.id   1b690f9ba8995978f770c281efd68543
#
_cell.length_a   1.000
_cell.length_b   1.000
_cell.length_c   1.000
_cell.angle_alpha   90.00
_cell.angle_beta   90.00
_cell.angle_gamma   90.00
#
_symmetry.space_group_name_H-M   'P 1'
#
loop_
_entity.id
_entity.type
_entity.pdbx_description
1 polymer ?
#
loop_
_entity_poly.entity_id
_entity_poly.type
_entity_poly.pdbx_seq_one_letter_code
_entity_poly.pdbx_strand_id
1 'polypeptide(L)'
;VNARFCKRFIVIITVLTLFCSMVVTSGSASAETAPAIDVKAGSAILVEANSGKILYQKNADESLAIASMTKMMSEYLVHEAVDKGKLKWNQKVRISEYAHKISQDRSLSNVPLENGGSYTVYELYEAMVIYSANGATIALAEAIAGKEVDFVKMMNDKSKEFGMKNYKFVNSTGLTNYDLKGHYPEGTTPDDNNKMSARDCAILAQRLIQDFPNILDTAKIPKKTFQKGGKYPIEMVNFNWMLKGLIKQYEGVDGLKTGTTLEAGDCFTGTAERNGMRLISVVIKTNSHTARFDETKKLYDYGFANFEVKKVYEKDSVIQGHETVRIGNAKDKDVVVQAKQAVSLPVQKGNKDVYKKEFKVLNEEQQAPIKRGVTISQMNISPQDSTDPGFLSGKSLQVGLVTKYEVEQANWFIRSMRAIGSFFSGMWNSAVDIVKG
;
A
#
# COMPACT_ATOMS: atom_id res chain seq x y z
N VAL A 1 -59.13 -47.64 -34.12
CA VAL A 1 -57.96 -47.07 -33.45
C VAL A 1 -58.50 -46.00 -32.50
N ASN A 2 -58.33 -46.23 -31.20
CA ASN A 2 -59.02 -45.53 -30.12
C ASN A 2 -58.64 -44.09 -29.98
N ALA A 3 -59.53 -43.15 -30.17
CA ALA A 3 -59.40 -41.71 -29.98
C ALA A 3 -58.93 -41.34 -28.52
N ARG A 4 -59.08 -42.25 -27.57
CA ARG A 4 -58.56 -42.08 -26.17
C ARG A 4 -57.05 -42.26 -26.05
N PHE A 5 -56.40 -42.98 -26.97
CA PHE A 5 -54.96 -43.20 -26.97
C PHE A 5 -54.22 -41.96 -27.54
N CYS A 6 -54.76 -41.35 -28.59
CA CYS A 6 -54.21 -40.12 -29.17
C CYS A 6 -54.29 -38.91 -28.17
N LYS A 7 -55.41 -38.79 -27.44
CA LYS A 7 -55.54 -37.70 -26.43
C LYS A 7 -54.53 -37.83 -25.27
N ARG A 8 -54.21 -39.05 -24.82
CA ARG A 8 -53.21 -39.28 -23.78
C ARG A 8 -51.78 -39.02 -24.25
N PHE A 9 -51.50 -39.34 -25.53
CA PHE A 9 -50.19 -39.10 -26.13
C PHE A 9 -49.91 -37.59 -26.37
N ILE A 10 -50.92 -36.82 -26.77
CA ILE A 10 -50.85 -35.37 -26.96
C ILE A 10 -50.66 -34.66 -25.60
N VAL A 11 -51.34 -35.08 -24.53
CA VAL A 11 -51.17 -34.51 -23.20
C VAL A 11 -49.78 -34.78 -22.64
N ILE A 12 -49.21 -35.96 -22.86
CA ILE A 12 -47.86 -36.30 -22.41
C ILE A 12 -46.80 -35.50 -23.19
N ILE A 13 -46.95 -35.27 -24.47
CA ILE A 13 -46.06 -34.45 -25.28
C ILE A 13 -46.15 -32.98 -24.87
N THR A 14 -47.36 -32.46 -24.58
CA THR A 14 -47.54 -31.06 -24.14
C THR A 14 -46.96 -30.84 -22.75
N VAL A 15 -47.05 -31.81 -21.84
CA VAL A 15 -46.40 -31.73 -20.51
C VAL A 15 -44.90 -31.83 -20.59
N LEU A 16 -44.35 -32.66 -21.49
CA LEU A 16 -42.91 -32.74 -21.71
C LEU A 16 -42.34 -31.46 -22.37
N THR A 17 -43.06 -30.81 -23.28
CA THR A 17 -42.65 -29.55 -23.89
C THR A 17 -42.75 -28.37 -22.89
N LEU A 18 -43.73 -28.36 -21.94
CA LEU A 18 -43.76 -27.39 -20.87
C LEU A 18 -42.61 -27.59 -19.82
N PHE A 19 -42.22 -28.85 -19.60
CA PHE A 19 -41.07 -29.14 -18.69
C PHE A 19 -39.73 -28.84 -19.34
N CYS A 20 -39.56 -28.94 -20.67
CA CYS A 20 -38.35 -28.53 -21.39
C CYS A 20 -38.18 -26.99 -21.48
N SER A 21 -39.25 -26.20 -21.38
CA SER A 21 -39.16 -24.73 -21.39
C SER A 21 -38.82 -24.14 -20.04
N MET A 22 -38.76 -24.94 -18.94
CA MET A 22 -38.18 -24.54 -17.67
C MET A 22 -36.71 -24.86 -17.49
N VAL A 23 -36.03 -25.37 -18.54
CA VAL A 23 -34.57 -25.56 -18.53
C VAL A 23 -33.92 -24.23 -18.81
N VAL A 24 -33.60 -23.53 -17.74
CA VAL A 24 -32.36 -22.83 -17.53
C VAL A 24 -32.08 -21.71 -18.53
N THR A 25 -32.67 -20.56 -18.30
CA THR A 25 -31.85 -19.37 -18.35
C THR A 25 -30.95 -19.41 -17.11
N SER A 26 -29.88 -20.18 -17.19
CA SER A 26 -28.66 -19.84 -16.42
C SER A 26 -28.25 -18.50 -16.97
N GLY A 27 -28.86 -17.43 -16.47
CA GLY A 27 -28.33 -16.11 -16.62
C GLY A 27 -26.90 -16.21 -16.09
N SER A 28 -25.93 -16.20 -16.98
CA SER A 28 -24.59 -15.80 -16.60
C SER A 28 -24.80 -14.47 -15.87
N ALA A 29 -24.72 -14.49 -14.55
CA ALA A 29 -24.66 -13.25 -13.80
C ALA A 29 -23.41 -12.56 -14.33
N SER A 30 -23.61 -11.67 -15.31
CA SER A 30 -22.57 -10.77 -15.75
C SER A 30 -22.13 -10.07 -14.49
N ALA A 31 -20.88 -10.25 -14.11
CA ALA A 31 -20.31 -9.52 -12.99
C ALA A 31 -20.58 -8.04 -13.26
N GLU A 32 -21.44 -7.44 -12.45
CA GLU A 32 -21.78 -6.04 -12.58
C GLU A 32 -20.49 -5.26 -12.34
N THR A 33 -19.94 -4.69 -13.39
CA THR A 33 -18.71 -3.87 -13.28
C THR A 33 -19.05 -2.65 -12.43
N ALA A 34 -18.18 -2.32 -11.47
CA ALA A 34 -18.38 -1.11 -10.67
C ALA A 34 -18.53 0.11 -11.59
N PRO A 35 -19.46 1.02 -11.29
CA PRO A 35 -19.77 2.15 -12.17
C PRO A 35 -18.51 3.00 -12.42
N ALA A 36 -18.35 3.45 -13.64
CA ALA A 36 -17.25 4.36 -13.98
C ALA A 36 -17.41 5.68 -13.22
N ILE A 37 -16.34 6.17 -12.60
CA ILE A 37 -16.31 7.48 -11.96
C ILE A 37 -15.39 8.44 -12.73
N ASP A 38 -15.79 9.71 -12.85
CA ASP A 38 -14.94 10.77 -13.39
C ASP A 38 -14.33 11.58 -12.26
N VAL A 39 -13.00 11.46 -12.09
CA VAL A 39 -12.21 12.21 -11.12
C VAL A 39 -11.52 13.37 -11.84
N LYS A 40 -11.87 14.60 -11.46
CA LYS A 40 -11.34 15.84 -12.05
C LYS A 40 -10.02 16.23 -11.37
N ALA A 41 -8.97 15.46 -11.69
CA ALA A 41 -7.60 15.67 -11.27
C ALA A 41 -6.65 15.36 -12.43
N GLY A 42 -5.45 15.89 -12.42
CA GLY A 42 -4.39 15.53 -13.38
C GLY A 42 -4.00 14.06 -13.23
N SER A 43 -3.83 13.61 -11.99
CA SER A 43 -3.56 12.22 -11.65
C SER A 43 -4.34 11.81 -10.39
N ALA A 44 -4.79 10.55 -10.33
CA ALA A 44 -5.49 10.02 -9.15
C ALA A 44 -5.31 8.50 -9.01
N ILE A 45 -5.38 8.02 -7.76
CA ILE A 45 -5.42 6.59 -7.45
C ILE A 45 -6.23 6.35 -6.17
N LEU A 46 -6.91 5.20 -6.11
CA LEU A 46 -7.55 4.66 -4.92
C LEU A 46 -7.05 3.25 -4.67
N VAL A 47 -6.63 2.98 -3.44
CA VAL A 47 -5.99 1.71 -3.06
C VAL A 47 -6.60 1.19 -1.76
N GLU A 48 -6.79 -0.13 -1.65
CA GLU A 48 -7.00 -0.76 -0.35
C GLU A 48 -5.65 -0.88 0.37
N ALA A 49 -5.58 -0.30 1.57
CA ALA A 49 -4.31 -0.03 2.25
C ALA A 49 -3.52 -1.28 2.65
N ASN A 50 -4.19 -2.36 3.08
CA ASN A 50 -3.50 -3.54 3.60
C ASN A 50 -2.88 -4.37 2.47
N SER A 51 -3.64 -4.64 1.42
CA SER A 51 -3.20 -5.45 0.28
C SER A 51 -2.43 -4.65 -0.78
N GLY A 52 -2.61 -3.34 -0.82
CA GLY A 52 -2.13 -2.51 -1.92
C GLY A 52 -2.93 -2.68 -3.22
N LYS A 53 -4.13 -3.32 -3.17
CA LYS A 53 -4.98 -3.51 -4.34
C LYS A 53 -5.48 -2.18 -4.86
N ILE A 54 -5.25 -1.92 -6.14
CA ILE A 54 -5.70 -0.71 -6.82
C ILE A 54 -7.18 -0.90 -7.20
N LEU A 55 -8.04 0.01 -6.74
CA LEU A 55 -9.47 0.02 -7.01
C LEU A 55 -9.85 1.01 -8.11
N TYR A 56 -9.06 2.07 -8.27
CA TYR A 56 -9.21 3.08 -9.30
C TYR A 56 -7.86 3.71 -9.62
N GLN A 57 -7.64 4.08 -10.87
CA GLN A 57 -6.47 4.86 -11.27
C GLN A 57 -6.77 5.73 -12.50
N LYS A 58 -6.13 6.91 -12.53
CA LYS A 58 -6.12 7.85 -13.65
C LYS A 58 -4.73 8.48 -13.73
N ASN A 59 -4.02 8.28 -14.83
CA ASN A 59 -2.66 8.82 -15.03
C ASN A 59 -1.72 8.56 -13.83
N ALA A 60 -1.91 7.39 -13.16
CA ALA A 60 -1.33 7.14 -11.84
C ALA A 60 0.20 7.08 -11.82
N ASP A 61 0.83 6.91 -12.96
CA ASP A 61 2.29 6.80 -13.13
C ASP A 61 2.93 8.11 -13.65
N GLU A 62 2.13 9.16 -13.90
CA GLU A 62 2.62 10.47 -14.31
C GLU A 62 3.33 11.17 -13.13
N SER A 63 4.59 11.59 -13.35
CA SER A 63 5.38 12.31 -12.34
C SER A 63 5.01 13.80 -12.35
N LEU A 64 4.30 14.24 -11.31
CA LEU A 64 3.81 15.61 -11.15
C LEU A 64 4.40 16.27 -9.91
N ALA A 65 4.42 17.59 -9.86
CA ALA A 65 4.74 18.35 -8.66
C ALA A 65 3.70 18.03 -7.56
N ILE A 66 4.16 17.79 -6.34
CA ILE A 66 3.32 17.30 -5.23
C ILE A 66 3.25 18.25 -4.03
N ALA A 67 3.99 19.36 -4.10
CA ALA A 67 4.06 20.33 -3.01
C ALA A 67 4.29 19.65 -1.63
N SER A 68 3.60 20.12 -0.60
CA SER A 68 3.76 19.62 0.78
C SER A 68 3.36 18.17 1.01
N MET A 69 2.85 17.42 0.03
CA MET A 69 2.75 15.95 0.16
C MET A 69 4.13 15.29 0.30
N THR A 70 5.20 15.98 -0.12
CA THR A 70 6.61 15.66 0.18
C THR A 70 6.84 15.31 1.65
N LYS A 71 6.17 16.03 2.56
CA LYS A 71 6.35 15.86 4.01
C LYS A 71 5.95 14.47 4.53
N MET A 72 5.24 13.67 3.76
CA MET A 72 5.02 12.26 4.11
C MET A 72 6.34 11.48 4.13
N MET A 73 7.29 11.76 3.22
CA MET A 73 8.62 11.15 3.27
C MET A 73 9.45 11.71 4.43
N SER A 74 9.34 13.01 4.70
CA SER A 74 10.00 13.61 5.85
C SER A 74 9.47 13.02 7.17
N GLU A 75 8.16 12.82 7.27
CA GLU A 75 7.48 12.17 8.40
C GLU A 75 7.98 10.73 8.59
N TYR A 76 8.07 9.95 7.50
CA TYR A 76 8.60 8.59 7.54
C TYR A 76 10.02 8.56 8.13
N LEU A 77 10.90 9.42 7.64
CA LEU A 77 12.30 9.46 8.10
C LEU A 77 12.44 9.95 9.55
N VAL A 78 11.53 10.82 10.02
CA VAL A 78 11.48 11.21 11.45
C VAL A 78 11.12 10.01 12.32
N HIS A 79 10.06 9.28 11.97
CA HIS A 79 9.66 8.07 12.70
C HIS A 79 10.75 7.00 12.65
N GLU A 80 11.35 6.76 11.49
CA GLU A 80 12.46 5.82 11.36
C GLU A 80 13.67 6.21 12.21
N ALA A 81 13.98 7.50 12.30
CA ALA A 81 15.09 7.99 13.13
C ALA A 81 14.80 7.80 14.64
N VAL A 82 13.54 7.95 15.06
CA VAL A 82 13.13 7.69 16.44
C VAL A 82 13.11 6.19 16.74
N ASP A 83 12.57 5.38 15.86
CA ASP A 83 12.52 3.92 16.01
C ASP A 83 13.92 3.29 16.09
N LYS A 84 14.86 3.78 15.28
CA LYS A 84 16.29 3.39 15.32
C LYS A 84 17.08 4.03 16.46
N GLY A 85 16.45 4.83 17.33
CA GLY A 85 17.10 5.47 18.47
C GLY A 85 18.06 6.63 18.14
N LYS A 86 18.07 7.11 16.90
CA LYS A 86 18.87 8.27 16.48
C LYS A 86 18.33 9.59 17.03
N LEU A 87 17.01 9.68 17.19
CA LEU A 87 16.31 10.77 17.82
C LEU A 87 15.41 10.26 18.95
N LYS A 88 15.02 11.17 19.86
CA LYS A 88 13.98 10.93 20.86
C LYS A 88 12.91 12.00 20.74
N TRP A 89 11.65 11.66 20.94
CA TRP A 89 10.53 12.61 20.86
C TRP A 89 10.69 13.83 21.76
N ASN A 90 11.25 13.66 22.96
CA ASN A 90 11.50 14.73 23.92
C ASN A 90 12.87 15.41 23.75
N GLN A 91 13.70 14.97 22.80
CA GLN A 91 14.98 15.60 22.50
C GLN A 91 14.78 17.03 21.99
N LYS A 92 15.57 17.96 22.48
CA LYS A 92 15.57 19.35 22.01
C LYS A 92 16.39 19.49 20.73
N VAL A 93 15.81 20.15 19.74
CA VAL A 93 16.42 20.52 18.46
C VAL A 93 16.66 22.02 18.49
N ARG A 94 17.89 22.45 18.29
CA ARG A 94 18.24 23.87 18.13
C ARG A 94 17.90 24.32 16.72
N ILE A 95 17.23 25.48 16.61
CA ILE A 95 16.81 26.04 15.33
C ILE A 95 17.98 26.75 14.66
N SER A 96 18.30 26.34 13.44
CA SER A 96 19.29 26.99 12.59
C SER A 96 18.78 28.34 12.06
N GLU A 97 19.69 29.19 11.61
CA GLU A 97 19.34 30.44 10.93
C GLU A 97 18.46 30.19 9.69
N TYR A 98 18.73 29.13 8.94
CA TYR A 98 17.96 28.75 7.77
C TYR A 98 16.52 28.35 8.15
N ALA A 99 16.34 27.40 9.05
CA ALA A 99 15.01 27.00 9.53
C ALA A 99 14.24 28.18 10.14
N HIS A 100 14.93 29.06 10.89
CA HIS A 100 14.35 30.30 11.39
C HIS A 100 13.85 31.20 10.24
N LYS A 101 14.70 31.55 9.28
CA LYS A 101 14.36 32.43 8.13
C LYS A 101 13.12 31.92 7.38
N ILE A 102 13.07 30.61 7.09
CA ILE A 102 11.91 30.01 6.42
C ILE A 102 10.68 30.08 7.32
N SER A 103 10.82 29.84 8.64
CA SER A 103 9.70 29.87 9.59
C SER A 103 9.05 31.23 9.75
N GLN A 104 9.76 32.34 9.45
CA GLN A 104 9.25 33.72 9.54
C GLN A 104 8.48 34.14 8.28
N ASP A 105 8.55 33.37 7.19
CA ASP A 105 7.87 33.71 5.96
C ASP A 105 6.36 33.43 6.07
N ARG A 106 5.57 34.50 6.14
CA ARG A 106 4.11 34.44 6.34
C ARG A 106 3.34 34.04 5.06
N SER A 107 3.99 34.03 3.91
CA SER A 107 3.38 33.53 2.66
C SER A 107 3.38 32.00 2.61
N LEU A 108 4.16 31.36 3.48
CA LEU A 108 4.32 29.92 3.58
C LEU A 108 3.61 29.36 4.84
N SER A 109 3.26 28.07 4.79
CA SER A 109 2.74 27.38 5.99
C SER A 109 3.84 27.25 7.04
N ASN A 110 3.70 27.95 8.18
CA ASN A 110 4.72 27.98 9.22
C ASN A 110 4.16 28.22 10.62
N VAL A 111 4.86 27.72 11.62
CA VAL A 111 4.86 28.26 12.98
C VAL A 111 6.16 29.05 13.16
N PRO A 112 6.14 30.26 13.75
CA PRO A 112 7.36 31.04 13.97
C PRO A 112 8.30 30.30 14.94
N LEU A 113 9.55 30.11 14.53
CA LEU A 113 10.59 29.51 15.35
C LEU A 113 11.62 30.59 15.71
N GLU A 114 12.09 30.63 16.95
CA GLU A 114 13.14 31.59 17.39
C GLU A 114 14.51 31.16 16.83
N ASN A 115 15.32 32.14 16.38
CA ASN A 115 16.70 31.86 15.95
C ASN A 115 17.53 31.36 17.14
N GLY A 116 18.15 30.18 16.99
CA GLY A 116 18.86 29.53 18.08
C GLY A 116 17.96 29.01 19.21
N GLY A 117 16.62 29.15 19.06
CA GLY A 117 15.64 28.58 19.99
C GLY A 117 15.68 27.05 20.00
N SER A 118 15.09 26.45 21.01
CA SER A 118 15.08 24.98 21.15
C SER A 118 13.67 24.45 21.34
N TYR A 119 13.28 23.50 20.49
CA TYR A 119 11.97 22.84 20.50
C TYR A 119 12.17 21.34 20.55
N THR A 120 11.24 20.59 21.11
CA THR A 120 11.30 19.13 21.07
C THR A 120 11.07 18.60 19.65
N VAL A 121 11.63 17.45 19.33
CA VAL A 121 11.32 16.71 18.07
C VAL A 121 9.81 16.59 17.90
N TYR A 122 9.08 16.27 18.99
CA TYR A 122 7.64 16.08 18.95
C TYR A 122 6.87 17.38 18.63
N GLU A 123 7.26 18.53 19.22
CA GLU A 123 6.64 19.83 18.89
C GLU A 123 6.84 20.20 17.41
N LEU A 124 8.05 20.01 16.89
CA LEU A 124 8.35 20.27 15.46
C LEU A 124 7.62 19.28 14.53
N TYR A 125 7.52 18.02 14.94
CA TYR A 125 6.77 16.99 14.22
C TYR A 125 5.28 17.33 14.12
N GLU A 126 4.64 17.71 15.23
CA GLU A 126 3.24 18.14 15.23
C GLU A 126 3.02 19.36 14.33
N ALA A 127 3.92 20.34 14.37
CA ALA A 127 3.84 21.51 13.49
C ALA A 127 3.97 21.14 12.00
N MET A 128 4.83 20.17 11.68
CA MET A 128 4.99 19.64 10.32
C MET A 128 3.73 18.92 9.84
N VAL A 129 3.16 18.05 10.68
CA VAL A 129 2.03 17.19 10.25
C VAL A 129 0.72 17.98 10.26
N ILE A 130 0.39 18.68 11.32
CA ILE A 130 -0.89 19.38 11.50
C ILE A 130 -0.95 20.65 10.63
N TYR A 131 0.11 21.47 10.69
CA TYR A 131 0.12 22.80 10.07
C TYR A 131 1.06 22.92 8.87
N SER A 132 1.63 21.80 8.44
CA SER A 132 2.54 21.76 7.28
C SER A 132 3.74 22.72 7.41
N ALA A 133 4.20 23.00 8.64
CA ALA A 133 5.21 24.01 8.95
C ALA A 133 6.56 23.70 8.27
N ASN A 134 6.97 24.56 7.34
CA ASN A 134 8.18 24.34 6.53
C ASN A 134 9.45 24.49 7.37
N GLY A 135 9.54 25.53 8.20
CA GLY A 135 10.71 25.73 9.09
C GLY A 135 10.90 24.58 10.07
N ALA A 136 9.79 24.02 10.62
CA ALA A 136 9.85 22.85 11.49
C ALA A 136 10.33 21.59 10.74
N THR A 137 9.91 21.41 9.47
CA THR A 137 10.36 20.31 8.62
C THR A 137 11.87 20.39 8.37
N ILE A 138 12.39 21.56 8.03
CA ILE A 138 13.83 21.79 7.83
C ILE A 138 14.60 21.48 9.13
N ALA A 139 14.14 21.99 10.27
CA ALA A 139 14.80 21.74 11.55
C ALA A 139 14.87 20.23 11.89
N LEU A 140 13.82 19.47 11.59
CA LEU A 140 13.82 18.01 11.73
C LEU A 140 14.79 17.32 10.76
N ALA A 141 14.83 17.78 9.51
CA ALA A 141 15.75 17.27 8.51
C ALA A 141 17.21 17.48 8.94
N GLU A 142 17.54 18.68 9.41
CA GLU A 142 18.87 19.01 9.94
C GLU A 142 19.20 18.20 11.19
N ALA A 143 18.24 17.97 12.08
CA ALA A 143 18.46 17.16 13.29
C ALA A 143 18.76 15.68 12.97
N ILE A 144 18.26 15.16 11.86
CA ILE A 144 18.49 13.77 11.42
C ILE A 144 19.78 13.62 10.64
N ALA A 145 20.04 14.54 9.70
CA ALA A 145 21.10 14.40 8.70
C ALA A 145 22.21 15.44 8.81
N GLY A 146 22.11 16.42 9.72
CA GLY A 146 23.04 17.53 9.86
C GLY A 146 22.80 18.65 8.83
N LYS A 147 22.47 18.33 7.59
CA LYS A 147 22.11 19.27 6.52
C LYS A 147 20.91 18.76 5.74
N GLU A 148 20.07 19.70 5.24
CA GLU A 148 18.90 19.33 4.42
C GLU A 148 19.30 18.55 3.14
N VAL A 149 20.43 18.87 2.51
CA VAL A 149 20.91 18.16 1.32
C VAL A 149 21.17 16.67 1.59
N ASP A 150 21.73 16.34 2.75
CA ASP A 150 21.95 14.95 3.14
C ASP A 150 20.64 14.24 3.46
N PHE A 151 19.67 14.97 4.03
CA PHE A 151 18.32 14.47 4.25
C PHE A 151 17.60 14.18 2.94
N VAL A 152 17.72 15.06 1.94
CA VAL A 152 17.16 14.84 0.59
C VAL A 152 17.74 13.58 -0.07
N LYS A 153 19.04 13.33 0.13
CA LYS A 153 19.65 12.07 -0.31
C LYS A 153 18.97 10.87 0.37
N MET A 154 18.75 10.93 1.70
CA MET A 154 18.02 9.87 2.42
C MET A 154 16.60 9.69 1.89
N MET A 155 15.88 10.77 1.54
CA MET A 155 14.54 10.70 0.94
C MET A 155 14.55 9.93 -0.39
N ASN A 156 15.49 10.22 -1.28
CA ASN A 156 15.63 9.54 -2.57
C ASN A 156 16.05 8.08 -2.39
N ASP A 157 17.00 7.79 -1.49
CA ASP A 157 17.45 6.42 -1.18
C ASP A 157 16.27 5.59 -0.62
N LYS A 158 15.47 6.16 0.28
CA LYS A 158 14.28 5.51 0.85
C LYS A 158 13.21 5.24 -0.21
N SER A 159 13.00 6.16 -1.13
CA SER A 159 12.08 5.97 -2.25
C SER A 159 12.47 4.79 -3.14
N LYS A 160 13.77 4.66 -3.40
CA LYS A 160 14.32 3.49 -4.12
C LYS A 160 14.10 2.19 -3.35
N GLU A 161 14.32 2.20 -2.02
CA GLU A 161 14.06 1.06 -1.14
C GLU A 161 12.59 0.61 -1.21
N PHE A 162 11.65 1.55 -1.29
CA PHE A 162 10.22 1.28 -1.42
C PHE A 162 9.79 0.81 -2.82
N GLY A 163 10.71 0.80 -3.79
CA GLY A 163 10.41 0.42 -5.16
C GLY A 163 9.61 1.47 -5.94
N MET A 164 9.61 2.73 -5.46
CA MET A 164 9.03 3.85 -6.19
C MET A 164 9.79 4.07 -7.50
N LYS A 165 9.10 4.56 -8.54
CA LYS A 165 9.68 4.65 -9.89
C LYS A 165 9.67 6.06 -10.48
N ASN A 166 8.67 6.86 -10.15
CA ASN A 166 8.38 8.16 -10.77
C ASN A 166 8.42 9.27 -9.72
N TYR A 167 9.57 9.45 -9.09
CA TYR A 167 9.81 10.41 -8.02
C TYR A 167 11.11 11.20 -8.22
N LYS A 168 11.16 12.37 -7.62
CA LYS A 168 12.37 13.20 -7.46
C LYS A 168 12.18 14.08 -6.23
N PHE A 169 13.04 13.97 -5.23
CA PHE A 169 13.10 14.90 -4.11
C PHE A 169 14.28 15.84 -4.26
N VAL A 170 14.04 17.13 -4.08
CA VAL A 170 15.04 18.22 -4.15
C VAL A 170 15.07 19.06 -2.87
N ASN A 171 14.08 18.91 -1.97
CA ASN A 171 14.08 19.49 -0.62
C ASN A 171 13.17 18.67 0.32
N SER A 172 13.24 18.96 1.61
CA SER A 172 12.49 18.23 2.64
C SER A 172 11.02 18.66 2.75
N THR A 173 10.64 19.81 2.19
CA THR A 173 9.39 20.50 2.49
C THR A 173 8.32 20.37 1.40
N GLY A 174 8.74 20.31 0.14
CA GLY A 174 7.88 20.40 -1.03
C GLY A 174 7.61 21.83 -1.50
N LEU A 175 8.34 22.81 -0.98
CA LEU A 175 8.41 24.15 -1.58
C LEU A 175 9.12 24.07 -2.94
N THR A 176 8.92 25.12 -3.78
CA THR A 176 9.85 25.34 -4.88
C THR A 176 11.22 25.69 -4.31
N ASN A 177 12.29 25.36 -5.01
CA ASN A 177 13.63 25.75 -4.56
C ASN A 177 13.78 27.28 -4.46
N TYR A 178 13.02 28.05 -5.28
CA TYR A 178 12.95 29.50 -5.21
C TYR A 178 12.60 30.00 -3.80
N ASP A 179 11.63 29.35 -3.14
CA ASP A 179 11.15 29.73 -1.81
C ASP A 179 12.15 29.37 -0.69
N LEU A 180 13.17 28.57 -1.00
CA LEU A 180 14.22 28.17 -0.03
C LEU A 180 15.34 29.24 0.08
N LYS A 181 15.21 30.38 -0.60
CA LYS A 181 16.12 31.54 -0.47
C LYS A 181 17.60 31.20 -0.67
N GLY A 182 17.88 30.34 -1.66
CA GLY A 182 19.22 29.90 -2.01
C GLY A 182 19.73 28.66 -1.25
N HIS A 183 18.96 28.11 -0.33
CA HIS A 183 19.33 26.91 0.44
C HIS A 183 18.74 25.64 -0.22
N TYR A 184 19.23 25.27 -1.41
CA TYR A 184 18.79 24.04 -2.08
C TYR A 184 20.01 23.24 -2.57
N PRO A 185 19.86 21.92 -2.84
CA PRO A 185 20.98 21.05 -3.21
C PRO A 185 21.72 21.51 -4.45
N GLU A 186 23.06 21.34 -4.43
CA GLU A 186 23.90 21.55 -5.61
C GLU A 186 23.42 20.66 -6.78
N GLY A 187 23.46 21.20 -8.00
CA GLY A 187 22.95 20.53 -9.20
C GLY A 187 21.44 20.64 -9.39
N THR A 188 20.75 21.42 -8.55
CA THR A 188 19.35 21.80 -8.74
C THR A 188 19.22 23.28 -9.07
N THR A 189 18.07 23.70 -9.60
CA THR A 189 17.76 25.09 -9.99
C THR A 189 16.68 25.68 -9.08
N PRO A 190 16.50 27.01 -9.05
CA PRO A 190 15.40 27.66 -8.33
C PRO A 190 14.02 27.13 -8.70
N ASP A 191 13.81 26.72 -9.96
CA ASP A 191 12.52 26.25 -10.46
C ASP A 191 12.26 24.75 -10.18
N ASP A 192 13.24 24.06 -9.61
CA ASP A 192 13.08 22.63 -9.29
C ASP A 192 12.05 22.42 -8.17
N ASN A 193 11.22 21.40 -8.36
CA ASN A 193 10.16 20.97 -7.45
C ASN A 193 10.29 19.48 -7.11
N ASN A 194 9.82 19.10 -5.94
CA ASN A 194 9.61 17.69 -5.62
C ASN A 194 8.48 17.12 -6.48
N LYS A 195 8.74 15.98 -7.10
CA LYS A 195 7.78 15.28 -7.98
C LYS A 195 7.56 13.85 -7.52
N MET A 196 6.34 13.37 -7.62
CA MET A 196 5.96 11.97 -7.50
C MET A 196 4.76 11.66 -8.39
N SER A 197 4.62 10.38 -8.73
CA SER A 197 3.37 9.88 -9.29
C SER A 197 2.33 9.63 -8.20
N ALA A 198 1.04 9.55 -8.56
CA ALA A 198 0.00 9.16 -7.59
C ALA A 198 0.23 7.75 -7.04
N ARG A 199 0.77 6.83 -7.84
CA ARG A 199 1.16 5.49 -7.41
C ARG A 199 2.27 5.56 -6.36
N ASP A 200 3.31 6.34 -6.57
CA ASP A 200 4.41 6.47 -5.62
C ASP A 200 3.96 7.15 -4.32
N CYS A 201 3.06 8.16 -4.41
CA CYS A 201 2.40 8.73 -3.22
C CYS A 201 1.60 7.67 -2.44
N ALA A 202 0.89 6.78 -3.13
CA ALA A 202 0.13 5.71 -2.48
C ALA A 202 1.05 4.64 -1.85
N ILE A 203 2.17 4.28 -2.50
CA ILE A 203 3.21 3.41 -1.93
C ILE A 203 3.76 4.03 -0.64
N LEU A 204 4.16 5.29 -0.69
CA LEU A 204 4.68 5.99 0.48
C LEU A 204 3.65 6.07 1.61
N ALA A 205 2.40 6.40 1.30
CA ALA A 205 1.32 6.44 2.29
C ALA A 205 1.04 5.06 2.91
N GLN A 206 1.04 4.01 2.09
CA GLN A 206 0.88 2.63 2.57
C GLN A 206 2.02 2.24 3.53
N ARG A 207 3.27 2.49 3.15
CA ARG A 207 4.44 2.22 3.98
C ARG A 207 4.40 3.00 5.29
N LEU A 208 4.06 4.28 5.22
CA LEU A 208 3.98 5.15 6.39
C LEU A 208 2.95 4.63 7.41
N ILE A 209 1.76 4.23 6.96
CA ILE A 209 0.71 3.69 7.82
C ILE A 209 1.06 2.29 8.35
N GLN A 210 1.66 1.43 7.51
CA GLN A 210 1.98 0.05 7.90
C GLN A 210 3.15 -0.04 8.87
N ASP A 211 4.21 0.75 8.63
CA ASP A 211 5.42 0.72 9.45
C ASP A 211 5.25 1.53 10.75
N PHE A 212 4.48 2.62 10.70
CA PHE A 212 4.28 3.55 11.82
C PHE A 212 2.81 3.93 12.00
N PRO A 213 1.91 2.99 12.39
CA PRO A 213 0.47 3.23 12.45
C PRO A 213 0.06 4.37 13.40
N ASN A 214 0.89 4.70 14.37
CA ASN A 214 0.68 5.79 15.32
C ASN A 214 0.78 7.20 14.69
N ILE A 215 1.21 7.34 13.43
CA ILE A 215 1.20 8.62 12.71
C ILE A 215 -0.22 9.18 12.62
N LEU A 216 -1.20 8.30 12.53
CA LEU A 216 -2.60 8.68 12.43
C LEU A 216 -3.11 9.39 13.69
N ASP A 217 -2.46 9.17 14.85
CA ASP A 217 -2.82 9.88 16.09
C ASP A 217 -2.56 11.38 16.00
N THR A 218 -1.51 11.79 15.28
CA THR A 218 -1.22 13.20 15.02
C THR A 218 -1.94 13.70 13.76
N ALA A 219 -1.97 12.93 12.68
CA ALA A 219 -2.58 13.34 11.41
C ALA A 219 -4.08 13.63 11.53
N LYS A 220 -4.80 12.93 12.42
CA LYS A 220 -6.25 13.13 12.67
C LYS A 220 -6.59 14.34 13.53
N ILE A 221 -5.61 15.06 14.10
CA ILE A 221 -5.86 16.24 14.95
C ILE A 221 -6.37 17.40 14.09
N PRO A 222 -7.62 17.89 14.27
CA PRO A 222 -8.15 18.97 13.47
C PRO A 222 -7.60 20.33 13.84
N LYS A 223 -7.29 20.54 15.13
CA LYS A 223 -6.74 21.80 15.69
C LYS A 223 -5.85 21.53 16.88
N LYS A 224 -4.75 22.25 16.99
CA LYS A 224 -3.86 22.23 18.16
C LYS A 224 -3.13 23.55 18.31
N THR A 225 -2.90 24.01 19.54
CA THR A 225 -2.07 25.19 19.81
C THR A 225 -0.60 24.79 19.92
N PHE A 226 0.23 25.29 19.00
CA PHE A 226 1.68 25.21 19.10
C PHE A 226 2.16 26.12 20.24
N GLN A 227 3.12 25.66 21.05
CA GLN A 227 3.67 26.41 22.20
C GLN A 227 2.58 26.96 23.15
N LYS A 228 1.58 26.12 23.51
CA LYS A 228 0.56 26.47 24.49
C LYS A 228 1.21 26.85 25.82
N GLY A 229 0.97 28.10 26.27
CA GLY A 229 1.62 28.67 27.48
C GLY A 229 3.00 29.28 27.21
N GLY A 230 3.51 29.19 25.97
CA GLY A 230 4.74 29.89 25.56
C GLY A 230 4.50 31.37 25.22
N LYS A 231 5.57 32.04 24.79
CA LYS A 231 5.55 33.48 24.47
C LYS A 231 4.71 33.81 23.24
N TYR A 232 4.65 32.90 22.27
CA TYR A 232 3.96 33.11 20.98
C TYR A 232 3.13 31.87 20.61
N PRO A 233 1.99 31.65 21.27
CA PRO A 233 1.13 30.52 20.94
C PRO A 233 0.48 30.71 19.58
N ILE A 234 0.49 29.65 18.74
CA ILE A 234 -0.14 29.64 17.40
C ILE A 234 -1.20 28.55 17.37
N GLU A 235 -2.43 28.91 17.00
CA GLU A 235 -3.46 27.92 16.68
C GLU A 235 -3.18 27.31 15.31
N MET A 236 -2.84 26.04 15.30
CA MET A 236 -2.66 25.23 14.09
C MET A 236 -3.99 24.58 13.72
N VAL A 237 -4.59 25.00 12.61
CA VAL A 237 -5.76 24.34 12.01
C VAL A 237 -5.28 23.42 10.90
N ASN A 238 -5.66 22.15 10.96
CA ASN A 238 -5.22 21.17 9.96
C ASN A 238 -5.78 21.51 8.56
N PHE A 239 -4.92 21.43 7.56
CA PHE A 239 -5.33 21.67 6.16
C PHE A 239 -6.13 20.51 5.56
N ASN A 240 -6.20 19.35 6.21
CA ASN A 240 -7.10 18.26 5.83
C ASN A 240 -8.53 18.57 6.30
N TRP A 241 -9.29 19.27 5.50
CA TRP A 241 -10.66 19.66 5.83
C TRP A 241 -11.64 18.50 5.95
N MET A 242 -11.25 17.27 5.55
CA MET A 242 -12.08 16.08 5.68
C MET A 242 -12.05 15.46 7.09
N LEU A 243 -11.22 15.97 8.00
CA LEU A 243 -11.18 15.51 9.38
C LEU A 243 -12.45 15.86 10.15
N LYS A 244 -12.76 15.06 11.16
CA LYS A 244 -13.92 15.27 12.05
C LYS A 244 -13.90 16.68 12.66
N GLY A 245 -15.01 17.39 12.51
CA GLY A 245 -15.19 18.76 13.03
C GLY A 245 -14.69 19.87 12.07
N LEU A 246 -14.21 19.54 10.86
CA LEU A 246 -13.86 20.50 9.82
C LEU A 246 -14.87 20.51 8.67
N ILE A 247 -14.80 21.54 7.79
CA ILE A 247 -15.89 21.93 6.85
C ILE A 247 -16.21 20.90 5.75
N LYS A 248 -15.31 19.98 5.44
CA LYS A 248 -15.48 18.92 4.45
C LYS A 248 -15.48 17.54 5.12
N GLN A 249 -15.81 17.48 6.41
CA GLN A 249 -15.79 16.24 7.19
C GLN A 249 -16.34 15.06 6.40
N TYR A 250 -15.57 13.97 6.39
CA TYR A 250 -15.97 12.68 5.81
C TYR A 250 -15.71 11.56 6.82
N GLU A 251 -16.71 10.71 7.03
CA GLU A 251 -16.62 9.64 8.02
C GLU A 251 -15.46 8.69 7.74
N GLY A 252 -14.69 8.37 8.77
CA GLY A 252 -13.54 7.47 8.72
C GLY A 252 -12.23 8.12 8.31
N VAL A 253 -12.21 9.39 7.87
CA VAL A 253 -10.96 10.08 7.50
C VAL A 253 -10.14 10.43 8.75
N ASP A 254 -8.87 10.00 8.73
CA ASP A 254 -7.91 10.18 9.83
C ASP A 254 -6.49 10.61 9.38
N GLY A 255 -6.32 10.94 8.11
CA GLY A 255 -5.04 11.42 7.53
C GLY A 255 -5.19 11.74 6.05
N LEU A 256 -4.13 12.06 5.32
CA LEU A 256 -2.73 12.23 5.68
C LEU A 256 -2.28 13.67 5.39
N LYS A 257 -2.00 14.01 4.12
CA LYS A 257 -1.30 15.25 3.78
C LYS A 257 -1.85 15.97 2.55
N THR A 258 -2.05 17.28 2.69
CA THR A 258 -2.35 18.19 1.59
C THR A 258 -1.08 18.80 1.01
N GLY A 259 -1.14 19.21 -0.25
CA GLY A 259 -0.09 19.98 -0.92
C GLY A 259 -0.68 21.05 -1.83
N THR A 260 -0.05 22.23 -1.90
CA THR A 260 -0.44 23.32 -2.79
C THR A 260 0.78 24.16 -3.18
N THR A 261 1.01 24.33 -4.47
CA THR A 261 1.88 25.35 -5.10
C THR A 261 1.27 25.72 -6.45
N LEU A 262 1.77 26.75 -7.09
CA LEU A 262 1.29 27.14 -8.43
C LEU A 262 1.48 25.99 -9.45
N GLU A 263 2.61 25.30 -9.42
CA GLU A 263 2.90 24.19 -10.35
C GLU A 263 2.10 22.93 -10.01
N ALA A 264 2.05 22.57 -8.72
CA ALA A 264 1.35 21.36 -8.26
C ALA A 264 -0.18 21.46 -8.38
N GLY A 265 -0.74 22.68 -8.38
CA GLY A 265 -2.15 22.87 -8.12
C GLY A 265 -2.49 22.41 -6.70
N ASP A 266 -3.71 21.94 -6.50
CA ASP A 266 -4.15 21.42 -5.22
C ASP A 266 -4.11 19.90 -5.20
N CYS A 267 -3.37 19.34 -4.23
CA CYS A 267 -3.09 17.93 -4.07
C CYS A 267 -3.55 17.43 -2.71
N PHE A 268 -3.92 16.15 -2.62
CA PHE A 268 -4.24 15.50 -1.37
C PHE A 268 -3.95 14.00 -1.41
N THR A 269 -3.21 13.52 -0.43
CA THR A 269 -3.17 12.11 -0.07
C THR A 269 -3.97 11.92 1.19
N GLY A 270 -5.07 11.17 1.10
CA GLY A 270 -5.97 10.91 2.21
C GLY A 270 -6.04 9.44 2.58
N THR A 271 -6.45 9.15 3.81
CA THR A 271 -6.83 7.81 4.24
C THR A 271 -8.11 7.84 5.05
N ALA A 272 -8.93 6.81 4.84
CA ALA A 272 -10.20 6.63 5.56
C ALA A 272 -10.42 5.15 5.87
N GLU A 273 -11.00 4.86 7.04
CA GLU A 273 -11.34 3.50 7.44
C GLU A 273 -12.81 3.37 7.79
N ARG A 274 -13.48 2.34 7.22
CA ARG A 274 -14.85 1.95 7.56
C ARG A 274 -14.98 0.43 7.52
N ASN A 275 -15.63 -0.14 8.51
CA ASN A 275 -15.97 -1.57 8.57
C ASN A 275 -14.75 -2.48 8.31
N GLY A 276 -13.58 -2.13 8.82
CA GLY A 276 -12.34 -2.89 8.67
C GLY A 276 -11.67 -2.79 7.29
N MET A 277 -12.18 -1.94 6.40
CA MET A 277 -11.52 -1.60 5.13
C MET A 277 -10.92 -0.21 5.22
N ARG A 278 -9.59 -0.12 5.08
CA ARG A 278 -8.86 1.14 4.99
C ARG A 278 -8.55 1.45 3.53
N LEU A 279 -8.90 2.64 3.10
CA LEU A 279 -8.59 3.16 1.77
C LEU A 279 -7.52 4.25 1.84
N ILE A 280 -6.64 4.27 0.86
CA ILE A 280 -5.72 5.37 0.57
C ILE A 280 -6.15 5.97 -0.76
N SER A 281 -6.35 7.28 -0.79
CA SER A 281 -6.65 8.05 -1.99
C SER A 281 -5.55 9.05 -2.26
N VAL A 282 -5.20 9.24 -3.52
CA VAL A 282 -4.32 10.33 -3.96
C VAL A 282 -4.99 11.08 -5.09
N VAL A 283 -5.03 12.39 -5.00
CA VAL A 283 -5.41 13.28 -6.09
C VAL A 283 -4.33 14.35 -6.25
N ILE A 284 -3.87 14.58 -7.48
CA ILE A 284 -2.81 15.54 -7.82
C ILE A 284 -3.34 16.48 -8.89
N LYS A 285 -3.05 17.76 -8.74
CA LYS A 285 -3.38 18.81 -9.73
C LYS A 285 -4.89 18.95 -9.94
N THR A 286 -5.62 19.19 -8.85
CA THR A 286 -7.01 19.62 -8.88
C THR A 286 -7.10 21.15 -8.98
N ASN A 287 -8.27 21.68 -9.38
CA ASN A 287 -8.42 23.08 -9.75
C ASN A 287 -8.64 24.05 -8.58
N SER A 288 -8.82 23.54 -7.35
CA SER A 288 -9.03 24.38 -6.16
C SER A 288 -8.83 23.61 -4.85
N HIS A 289 -8.65 24.35 -3.75
CA HIS A 289 -8.56 23.80 -2.39
C HIS A 289 -9.76 22.92 -2.02
N THR A 290 -10.96 23.23 -2.47
CA THR A 290 -12.16 22.42 -2.23
C THR A 290 -12.23 21.21 -3.15
N ALA A 291 -11.86 21.38 -4.43
CA ALA A 291 -11.93 20.33 -5.43
C ALA A 291 -11.14 19.08 -5.03
N ARG A 292 -9.96 19.21 -4.43
CA ARG A 292 -9.17 18.04 -3.97
C ARG A 292 -9.94 17.17 -2.98
N PHE A 293 -10.78 17.76 -2.12
CA PHE A 293 -11.59 17.01 -1.15
C PHE A 293 -12.87 16.46 -1.81
N ASP A 294 -13.47 17.19 -2.74
CA ASP A 294 -14.65 16.73 -3.47
C ASP A 294 -14.31 15.54 -4.37
N GLU A 295 -13.16 15.57 -5.04
CA GLU A 295 -12.68 14.45 -5.85
C GLU A 295 -12.24 13.26 -4.97
N THR A 296 -11.62 13.51 -3.82
CA THR A 296 -11.31 12.46 -2.83
C THR A 296 -12.59 11.79 -2.31
N LYS A 297 -13.65 12.58 -2.02
CA LYS A 297 -14.93 12.03 -1.60
C LYS A 297 -15.50 11.07 -2.64
N LYS A 298 -15.45 11.41 -3.93
CA LYS A 298 -15.89 10.50 -5.01
C LYS A 298 -15.12 9.17 -4.99
N LEU A 299 -13.80 9.21 -4.78
CA LEU A 299 -12.97 8.01 -4.66
C LEU A 299 -13.40 7.16 -3.46
N TYR A 300 -13.61 7.75 -2.29
CA TYR A 300 -14.04 7.02 -1.10
C TYR A 300 -15.47 6.46 -1.25
N ASP A 301 -16.41 7.26 -1.75
CA ASP A 301 -17.78 6.80 -2.02
C ASP A 301 -17.77 5.60 -2.97
N TYR A 302 -16.97 5.67 -4.05
CA TYR A 302 -16.78 4.55 -4.98
C TYR A 302 -16.22 3.31 -4.28
N GLY A 303 -15.14 3.47 -3.52
CA GLY A 303 -14.48 2.35 -2.84
C GLY A 303 -15.39 1.69 -1.80
N PHE A 304 -15.97 2.46 -0.88
CA PHE A 304 -16.83 1.91 0.18
C PHE A 304 -18.18 1.41 -0.30
N ALA A 305 -18.74 1.98 -1.38
CA ALA A 305 -20.00 1.50 -1.94
C ALA A 305 -19.84 0.17 -2.68
N ASN A 306 -18.77 0.01 -3.46
CA ASN A 306 -18.63 -1.09 -4.42
C ASN A 306 -17.76 -2.25 -3.93
N PHE A 307 -16.91 -2.05 -2.90
CA PHE A 307 -15.97 -3.08 -2.45
C PHE A 307 -16.20 -3.46 -0.99
N GLU A 308 -15.81 -4.68 -0.68
CA GLU A 308 -15.71 -5.23 0.68
C GLU A 308 -14.43 -6.06 0.80
N VAL A 309 -13.86 -6.14 2.00
CA VAL A 309 -12.67 -6.96 2.25
C VAL A 309 -13.08 -8.37 2.64
N LYS A 310 -12.56 -9.37 1.92
CA LYS A 310 -12.73 -10.79 2.25
C LYS A 310 -11.40 -11.41 2.66
N LYS A 311 -11.44 -12.18 3.73
CA LYS A 311 -10.30 -12.97 4.17
C LYS A 311 -10.04 -14.10 3.17
N VAL A 312 -8.78 -14.21 2.73
CA VAL A 312 -8.31 -15.24 1.79
C VAL A 312 -7.54 -16.33 2.52
N TYR A 313 -6.64 -15.93 3.43
CA TYR A 313 -5.85 -16.83 4.26
C TYR A 313 -5.75 -16.30 5.69
N GLU A 314 -5.79 -17.20 6.67
CA GLU A 314 -5.36 -16.92 8.04
C GLU A 314 -3.84 -17.05 8.15
N LYS A 315 -3.23 -16.29 9.06
CA LYS A 315 -1.85 -16.56 9.45
C LYS A 315 -1.73 -17.99 10.01
N ASP A 316 -0.62 -18.64 9.68
CA ASP A 316 -0.31 -20.02 10.10
C ASP A 316 -1.30 -21.09 9.57
N SER A 317 -2.24 -20.73 8.67
CA SER A 317 -3.10 -21.71 7.99
C SER A 317 -2.34 -22.48 6.92
N VAL A 318 -2.63 -23.78 6.83
CA VAL A 318 -2.21 -24.64 5.72
C VAL A 318 -3.17 -24.43 4.55
N ILE A 319 -2.63 -24.27 3.35
CA ILE A 319 -3.43 -23.96 2.17
C ILE A 319 -3.82 -25.28 1.48
N GLN A 320 -5.12 -25.50 1.35
CA GLN A 320 -5.67 -26.71 0.73
C GLN A 320 -5.17 -26.86 -0.72
N GLY A 321 -4.69 -28.06 -1.05
CA GLY A 321 -4.10 -28.40 -2.35
C GLY A 321 -2.62 -27.98 -2.50
N HIS A 322 -2.05 -27.32 -1.49
CA HIS A 322 -0.65 -26.86 -1.46
C HIS A 322 -0.05 -26.98 -0.05
N GLU A 323 -0.35 -28.12 0.60
CA GLU A 323 -0.02 -28.37 2.00
C GLU A 323 1.48 -28.59 2.23
N THR A 324 2.17 -29.13 1.22
CA THR A 324 3.56 -29.53 1.34
C THR A 324 4.45 -29.08 0.20
N VAL A 325 5.74 -28.97 0.48
CA VAL A 325 6.83 -28.75 -0.49
C VAL A 325 7.85 -29.86 -0.35
N ARG A 326 8.30 -30.41 -1.47
CA ARG A 326 9.31 -31.47 -1.48
C ARG A 326 10.70 -30.88 -1.26
N ILE A 327 11.40 -31.36 -0.22
CA ILE A 327 12.73 -30.89 0.16
C ILE A 327 13.73 -32.03 0.05
N GLY A 328 14.87 -31.73 -0.60
CA GLY A 328 15.96 -32.67 -0.76
C GLY A 328 16.64 -33.00 0.57
N ASN A 329 17.13 -34.21 0.73
CA ASN A 329 17.83 -34.72 1.93
C ASN A 329 17.06 -34.56 3.26
N ALA A 330 15.78 -34.21 3.23
CA ALA A 330 14.95 -34.14 4.43
C ALA A 330 14.59 -35.55 4.91
N LYS A 331 14.44 -35.69 6.25
CA LYS A 331 13.95 -36.91 6.87
C LYS A 331 12.55 -37.23 6.33
N ASP A 332 11.65 -36.24 6.40
CA ASP A 332 10.35 -36.28 5.75
C ASP A 332 10.42 -35.38 4.48
N LYS A 333 10.29 -35.99 3.30
CA LYS A 333 10.46 -35.26 2.04
C LYS A 333 9.38 -34.23 1.77
N ASP A 334 8.15 -34.49 2.20
CA ASP A 334 6.99 -33.64 2.00
C ASP A 334 6.80 -32.75 3.23
N VAL A 335 7.40 -31.55 3.18
CA VAL A 335 7.48 -30.59 4.27
C VAL A 335 6.24 -29.72 4.29
N VAL A 336 5.52 -29.70 5.42
CA VAL A 336 4.31 -28.90 5.58
C VAL A 336 4.64 -27.42 5.60
N VAL A 337 3.91 -26.64 4.78
CA VAL A 337 3.99 -25.18 4.70
C VAL A 337 2.68 -24.53 5.16
N GLN A 338 2.82 -23.31 5.68
CA GLN A 338 1.70 -22.51 6.16
C GLN A 338 1.87 -21.04 5.76
N ALA A 339 0.75 -20.30 5.68
CA ALA A 339 0.77 -18.88 5.33
C ALA A 339 1.56 -18.08 6.39
N LYS A 340 2.54 -17.30 5.94
CA LYS A 340 3.38 -16.46 6.80
C LYS A 340 2.58 -15.38 7.53
N GLN A 341 1.52 -14.89 6.90
CA GLN A 341 0.66 -13.83 7.40
C GLN A 341 -0.79 -14.03 6.97
N ALA A 342 -1.71 -13.40 7.69
CA ALA A 342 -3.11 -13.31 7.22
C ALA A 342 -3.18 -12.47 5.95
N VAL A 343 -4.05 -12.86 5.03
CA VAL A 343 -4.30 -12.15 3.76
C VAL A 343 -5.77 -11.88 3.61
N SER A 344 -6.11 -10.63 3.47
CA SER A 344 -7.46 -10.17 3.12
C SER A 344 -7.39 -9.34 1.85
N LEU A 345 -8.34 -9.49 0.95
CA LEU A 345 -8.36 -8.80 -0.33
C LEU A 345 -9.71 -8.12 -0.54
N PRO A 346 -9.74 -6.92 -1.13
CA PRO A 346 -10.98 -6.30 -1.53
C PRO A 346 -11.57 -7.04 -2.73
N VAL A 347 -12.84 -7.33 -2.65
CA VAL A 347 -13.64 -7.89 -3.74
C VAL A 347 -14.79 -6.96 -4.04
N GLN A 348 -15.19 -6.85 -5.29
CA GLN A 348 -16.40 -6.13 -5.63
C GLN A 348 -17.61 -6.85 -5.01
N LYS A 349 -18.51 -6.10 -4.37
CA LYS A 349 -19.69 -6.65 -3.72
C LYS A 349 -20.53 -7.44 -4.73
N GLY A 350 -20.99 -8.62 -4.32
CA GLY A 350 -21.72 -9.54 -5.19
C GLY A 350 -20.87 -10.46 -6.05
N ASN A 351 -19.56 -10.17 -6.23
CA ASN A 351 -18.67 -11.02 -7.00
C ASN A 351 -18.01 -12.09 -6.11
N LYS A 352 -17.80 -13.29 -6.71
CA LYS A 352 -17.06 -14.40 -6.10
C LYS A 352 -15.87 -14.74 -7.00
N ASP A 353 -14.77 -15.18 -6.40
CA ASP A 353 -13.62 -15.75 -7.11
C ASP A 353 -12.98 -14.85 -8.19
N VAL A 354 -12.75 -13.57 -7.82
CA VAL A 354 -12.13 -12.59 -8.73
C VAL A 354 -10.60 -12.68 -8.82
N TYR A 355 -9.98 -13.60 -8.08
CA TYR A 355 -8.53 -13.77 -8.03
C TYR A 355 -8.08 -15.16 -8.45
N LYS A 356 -7.06 -15.22 -9.31
CA LYS A 356 -6.28 -16.41 -9.59
C LYS A 356 -5.24 -16.60 -8.49
N LYS A 357 -4.98 -17.86 -8.11
CA LYS A 357 -3.99 -18.26 -7.12
C LYS A 357 -3.03 -19.24 -7.76
N GLU A 358 -1.76 -18.90 -7.77
CA GLU A 358 -0.70 -19.73 -8.37
C GLU A 358 0.35 -20.04 -7.31
N PHE A 359 0.55 -21.32 -7.05
CA PHE A 359 1.57 -21.79 -6.12
C PHE A 359 2.93 -21.86 -6.80
N LYS A 360 3.98 -21.38 -6.13
CA LYS A 360 5.35 -21.41 -6.63
C LYS A 360 6.34 -21.82 -5.54
N VAL A 361 7.15 -22.82 -5.80
CA VAL A 361 8.32 -23.15 -4.99
C VAL A 361 9.43 -22.14 -5.30
N LEU A 362 10.08 -21.57 -4.30
CA LEU A 362 11.08 -20.51 -4.51
C LEU A 362 12.42 -21.05 -5.01
N ASN A 363 12.79 -22.25 -4.55
CA ASN A 363 13.98 -22.96 -5.00
C ASN A 363 13.68 -24.46 -5.02
N GLU A 364 13.68 -25.07 -6.19
CA GLU A 364 13.40 -26.48 -6.37
C GLU A 364 14.52 -27.39 -5.82
N GLU A 365 15.74 -26.86 -5.65
CA GLU A 365 16.92 -27.59 -5.13
C GLU A 365 17.11 -27.42 -3.62
N GLN A 366 16.10 -26.97 -2.88
CA GLN A 366 16.20 -26.79 -1.44
C GLN A 366 16.55 -28.08 -0.72
N GLN A 367 17.49 -28.00 0.22
CA GLN A 367 18.03 -29.11 0.99
C GLN A 367 17.81 -28.89 2.49
N ALA A 368 17.51 -29.99 3.22
CA ALA A 368 17.52 -29.99 4.67
C ALA A 368 18.98 -29.93 5.21
N PRO A 369 19.21 -29.36 6.42
CA PRO A 369 18.19 -28.89 7.37
C PRO A 369 17.66 -27.49 7.08
N ILE A 370 16.37 -27.22 7.40
CA ILE A 370 15.75 -25.91 7.28
C ILE A 370 15.04 -25.58 8.61
N LYS A 371 15.26 -24.38 9.14
CA LYS A 371 14.61 -23.93 10.37
C LYS A 371 13.10 -23.72 10.17
N ARG A 372 12.32 -23.81 11.25
CA ARG A 372 10.92 -23.39 11.26
C ARG A 372 10.77 -21.92 10.87
N GLY A 373 9.72 -21.59 10.12
CA GLY A 373 9.39 -20.20 9.74
C GLY A 373 10.18 -19.66 8.54
N VAL A 374 11.00 -20.49 7.89
CA VAL A 374 11.71 -20.11 6.66
C VAL A 374 10.75 -20.16 5.49
N THR A 375 10.71 -19.07 4.69
CA THR A 375 9.90 -19.01 3.47
C THR A 375 10.53 -19.88 2.39
N ILE A 376 9.83 -20.93 1.95
CA ILE A 376 10.30 -21.90 0.96
C ILE A 376 9.44 -21.94 -0.30
N SER A 377 8.24 -21.42 -0.22
CA SER A 377 7.31 -21.29 -1.34
C SER A 377 6.46 -20.04 -1.19
N GLN A 378 5.70 -19.70 -2.21
CA GLN A 378 4.79 -18.56 -2.18
C GLN A 378 3.52 -18.85 -2.96
N MET A 379 2.46 -18.14 -2.61
CA MET A 379 1.23 -18.04 -3.37
C MET A 379 1.20 -16.69 -4.08
N ASN A 380 1.12 -16.69 -5.41
CA ASN A 380 0.90 -15.48 -6.21
C ASN A 380 -0.60 -15.31 -6.42
N ILE A 381 -1.14 -14.20 -5.96
CA ILE A 381 -2.56 -13.87 -6.09
C ILE A 381 -2.68 -12.72 -7.10
N SER A 382 -3.35 -12.95 -8.21
CA SER A 382 -3.56 -11.96 -9.26
C SER A 382 -5.04 -11.83 -9.63
N PRO A 383 -5.50 -10.65 -10.08
CA PRO A 383 -6.85 -10.52 -10.61
C PRO A 383 -7.07 -11.48 -11.79
N GLN A 384 -8.29 -12.00 -11.94
CA GLN A 384 -8.67 -12.82 -13.11
C GLN A 384 -8.79 -11.98 -14.37
N ASP A 385 -9.30 -10.75 -14.23
CA ASP A 385 -9.42 -9.80 -15.32
C ASP A 385 -8.04 -9.21 -15.66
N SER A 386 -7.59 -9.38 -16.90
CA SER A 386 -6.31 -8.85 -17.39
C SER A 386 -6.27 -7.31 -17.45
N THR A 387 -7.42 -6.65 -17.53
CA THR A 387 -7.55 -5.19 -17.54
C THR A 387 -7.45 -4.58 -16.15
N ASP A 388 -7.61 -5.40 -15.11
CA ASP A 388 -7.47 -4.95 -13.71
C ASP A 388 -6.03 -4.41 -13.46
N PRO A 389 -5.89 -3.25 -12.84
CA PRO A 389 -4.59 -2.62 -12.60
C PRO A 389 -3.66 -3.44 -11.68
N GLY A 390 -4.19 -4.37 -10.89
CA GLY A 390 -3.42 -5.19 -9.96
C GLY A 390 -3.20 -4.48 -8.61
N PHE A 391 -1.97 -4.53 -8.12
CA PHE A 391 -1.56 -4.05 -6.81
C PHE A 391 -0.46 -2.98 -6.95
N LEU A 392 -0.21 -2.22 -5.90
CA LEU A 392 0.93 -1.29 -5.87
C LEU A 392 2.27 -2.00 -6.11
N SER A 393 2.40 -3.24 -5.64
CA SER A 393 3.60 -4.09 -5.85
C SER A 393 3.71 -4.67 -7.26
N GLY A 394 2.69 -4.54 -8.11
CA GLY A 394 2.65 -5.08 -9.47
C GLY A 394 1.36 -5.82 -9.79
N LYS A 395 1.41 -6.73 -10.77
CA LYS A 395 0.21 -7.46 -11.21
C LYS A 395 -0.28 -8.51 -10.22
N SER A 396 0.56 -8.98 -9.31
CA SER A 396 0.22 -9.99 -8.30
C SER A 396 0.72 -9.61 -6.91
N LEU A 397 -0.04 -10.03 -5.91
CA LEU A 397 0.37 -10.03 -4.51
C LEU A 397 1.06 -11.36 -4.20
N GLN A 398 2.27 -11.29 -3.64
CA GLN A 398 3.04 -12.47 -3.24
C GLN A 398 2.84 -12.74 -1.75
N VAL A 399 2.37 -13.94 -1.43
CA VAL A 399 2.15 -14.41 -0.07
C VAL A 399 3.16 -15.51 0.23
N GLY A 400 4.13 -15.24 1.10
CA GLY A 400 5.13 -16.22 1.51
C GLY A 400 4.49 -17.38 2.27
N LEU A 401 4.93 -18.60 1.96
CA LEU A 401 4.59 -19.81 2.71
C LEU A 401 5.84 -20.31 3.41
N VAL A 402 5.73 -20.50 4.72
CA VAL A 402 6.85 -20.85 5.60
C VAL A 402 6.75 -22.28 6.09
N THR A 403 7.89 -22.88 6.41
CA THR A 403 7.96 -24.20 7.07
C THR A 403 7.22 -24.17 8.41
N LYS A 404 6.26 -25.08 8.58
CA LYS A 404 5.48 -25.19 9.82
C LYS A 404 6.30 -25.77 10.97
N TYR A 405 7.23 -26.65 10.66
CA TYR A 405 8.13 -27.32 11.59
C TYR A 405 9.58 -27.17 11.13
N GLU A 406 10.53 -27.48 12.02
CA GLU A 406 11.93 -27.65 11.63
C GLU A 406 12.06 -28.86 10.71
N VAL A 407 12.86 -28.73 9.66
CA VAL A 407 13.10 -29.79 8.66
C VAL A 407 14.42 -30.47 8.97
N GLU A 408 14.37 -31.64 9.58
CA GLU A 408 15.55 -32.41 9.91
C GLU A 408 16.16 -33.06 8.66
N GLN A 409 17.49 -33.15 8.64
CA GLN A 409 18.20 -33.88 7.58
C GLN A 409 18.05 -35.39 7.81
N ALA A 410 17.82 -36.14 6.73
CA ALA A 410 17.84 -37.58 6.74
C ALA A 410 19.22 -38.08 7.17
N ASN A 411 19.27 -39.08 8.08
CA ASN A 411 20.52 -39.72 8.48
C ASN A 411 21.14 -40.50 7.29
N TRP A 412 22.40 -40.90 7.43
CA TRP A 412 23.13 -41.58 6.36
C TRP A 412 22.43 -42.85 5.88
N PHE A 413 21.82 -43.60 6.80
CA PHE A 413 21.13 -44.86 6.51
C PHE A 413 19.89 -44.61 5.61
N ILE A 414 19.04 -43.66 5.96
CA ILE A 414 17.86 -43.28 5.14
C ILE A 414 18.33 -42.80 3.74
N ARG A 415 19.40 -42.04 3.67
CA ARG A 415 19.95 -41.53 2.40
C ARG A 415 20.47 -42.66 1.54
N SER A 416 21.20 -43.63 2.12
CA SER A 416 21.71 -44.81 1.43
C SER A 416 20.59 -45.73 0.92
N MET A 417 19.57 -45.99 1.75
CA MET A 417 18.41 -46.78 1.33
C MET A 417 17.63 -46.14 0.19
N ARG A 418 17.49 -44.77 0.19
CA ARG A 418 16.85 -44.02 -0.89
C ARG A 418 17.68 -44.07 -2.18
N ALA A 419 19.00 -44.00 -2.11
CA ALA A 419 19.89 -44.12 -3.25
C ALA A 419 19.80 -45.53 -3.90
N ILE A 420 19.75 -46.56 -3.09
CA ILE A 420 19.54 -47.95 -3.53
C ILE A 420 18.17 -48.10 -4.21
N GLY A 421 17.11 -47.56 -3.60
CA GLY A 421 15.76 -47.62 -4.17
C GLY A 421 15.65 -46.89 -5.51
N SER A 422 16.27 -45.70 -5.64
CA SER A 422 16.29 -44.95 -6.89
C SER A 422 17.08 -45.64 -8.00
N PHE A 423 18.19 -46.34 -7.63
CA PHE A 423 18.96 -47.13 -8.58
C PHE A 423 18.14 -48.28 -9.19
N PHE A 424 17.45 -49.08 -8.33
CA PHE A 424 16.58 -50.17 -8.83
C PHE A 424 15.37 -49.67 -9.62
N SER A 425 14.76 -48.54 -9.21
CA SER A 425 13.68 -47.92 -9.97
C SER A 425 14.14 -47.42 -11.34
N GLY A 426 15.33 -46.82 -11.43
CA GLY A 426 15.95 -46.42 -12.70
C GLY A 426 16.20 -47.61 -13.62
N MET A 427 16.76 -48.71 -13.11
CA MET A 427 16.98 -49.96 -13.87
C MET A 427 15.66 -50.57 -14.36
N TRP A 428 14.61 -50.59 -13.51
CA TRP A 428 13.31 -51.09 -13.89
C TRP A 428 12.67 -50.29 -15.02
N ASN A 429 12.69 -48.95 -14.94
CA ASN A 429 12.17 -48.05 -15.96
C ASN A 429 12.93 -48.22 -17.28
N SER A 430 14.27 -48.32 -17.25
CA SER A 430 15.09 -48.57 -18.44
C SER A 430 14.78 -49.93 -19.07
N ALA A 431 14.53 -50.96 -18.25
CA ALA A 431 14.14 -52.28 -18.74
C ALA A 431 12.73 -52.31 -19.40
N VAL A 432 11.79 -51.55 -18.80
CA VAL A 432 10.43 -51.41 -19.35
C VAL A 432 10.44 -50.60 -20.66
N ASP A 433 11.29 -49.58 -20.79
CA ASP A 433 11.42 -48.80 -22.03
C ASP A 433 12.05 -49.63 -23.17
N ILE A 434 12.98 -50.51 -22.86
CA ILE A 434 13.56 -51.48 -23.83
C ILE A 434 12.53 -52.50 -24.29
N VAL A 435 11.56 -52.89 -23.45
CA VAL A 435 10.52 -53.87 -23.84
C VAL A 435 9.36 -53.20 -24.58
N LYS A 436 9.18 -51.89 -24.48
CA LYS A 436 8.11 -51.14 -25.18
C LYS A 436 8.53 -50.49 -26.50
N GLY A 437 9.82 -50.41 -26.80
CA GLY A 437 10.37 -49.98 -28.10
C GLY A 437 10.70 -51.19 -28.97
#